data_defad15fa02bcfb349e9ade44e209f4d
#
_entry.id   defad15fa02bcfb349e9ade44e209f4d
#
_cell.length_a   1.000
_cell.length_b   1.000
_cell.length_c   1.000
_cell.angle_alpha   90.00
_cell.angle_beta   90.00
_cell.angle_gamma   90.00
#
_symmetry.space_group_name_H-M   'P 1'
#
loop_
_entity.id
_entity.type
_entity.pdbx_description
1 polymer ?
#
loop_
_entity_poly.entity_id
_entity_poly.type
_entity_poly.pdbx_seq_one_letter_code
_entity_poly.pdbx_strand_id
1 'polypeptide(L)' 'MLDDRLIGTTFTLTHPGAGEVVLYGIHYHYQLLDAATTGDLVVVASASALGLGVRLAKRQLQY' A
#
# COMPACT_ATOMS: atom_id res chain seq x y z
N MET A 1 14.25 -5.40 11.17
CA MET A 1 14.36 -4.12 10.50
C MET A 1 13.12 -3.85 9.64
N LEU A 2 12.50 -2.76 9.84
CA LEU A 2 11.33 -2.41 9.07
C LEU A 2 11.74 -1.86 7.72
N ASP A 3 10.83 -2.00 6.78
CA ASP A 3 11.11 -1.61 5.41
C ASP A 3 10.65 -0.20 5.12
N ASP A 4 11.21 0.74 5.85
CA ASP A 4 10.87 2.15 5.66
C ASP A 4 11.10 2.62 4.24
N ARG A 5 11.97 1.93 3.52
CA ARG A 5 12.25 2.28 2.14
C ARG A 5 11.06 2.04 1.22
N LEU A 6 10.11 1.27 1.70
CA LEU A 6 8.91 1.03 0.90
C LEU A 6 7.91 2.16 0.99
N ILE A 7 8.06 3.03 1.98
CA ILE A 7 7.16 4.15 2.10
C ILE A 7 7.30 5.04 0.88
N GLY A 8 6.17 5.35 0.26
CA GLY A 8 6.16 6.10 -1.00
C GLY A 8 6.05 5.23 -2.23
N THR A 9 6.21 3.92 -2.07
CA THR A 9 6.04 3.00 -3.19
C THR A 9 4.56 2.89 -3.55
N THR A 10 4.26 2.86 -4.84
CA THR A 10 2.88 2.74 -5.29
C THR A 10 2.65 1.40 -5.95
N PHE A 11 1.43 0.92 -5.89
CA PHE A 11 1.05 -0.28 -6.61
C PHE A 11 -0.47 -0.25 -6.85
N THR A 12 -0.91 -1.07 -7.78
CA THR A 12 -2.34 -1.17 -8.07
C THR A 12 -2.97 -2.17 -7.15
N LEU A 13 -4.06 -1.78 -6.51
CA LEU A 13 -4.76 -2.64 -5.58
C LEU A 13 -5.41 -3.78 -6.35
N THR A 14 -5.16 -5.01 -5.91
CA THR A 14 -5.72 -6.19 -6.55
C THR A 14 -6.83 -6.84 -5.72
N HIS A 15 -6.84 -6.55 -4.41
CA HIS A 15 -7.87 -7.09 -3.53
C HIS A 15 -8.35 -5.98 -2.62
N PRO A 16 -9.65 -5.87 -2.38
CA PRO A 16 -10.16 -4.87 -1.46
C PRO A 16 -9.82 -5.22 -0.02
N GLY A 17 -9.69 -4.20 0.80
CA GLY A 17 -9.46 -4.40 2.21
C GLY A 17 -8.00 -4.68 2.51
N ALA A 18 -7.72 -5.87 3.00
CA ALA A 18 -6.38 -6.29 3.33
C ALA A 18 -5.97 -7.39 2.38
N GLY A 19 -4.69 -7.49 2.10
CA GLY A 19 -4.22 -8.53 1.21
C GLY A 19 -2.71 -8.61 1.22
N GLU A 20 -2.18 -9.17 0.14
CA GLU A 20 -0.75 -9.39 0.02
C GLU A 20 -0.27 -8.79 -1.30
N VAL A 21 0.88 -8.16 -1.27
CA VAL A 21 1.47 -7.58 -2.46
C VAL A 21 2.93 -7.98 -2.51
N VAL A 22 3.45 -8.16 -3.72
CA VAL A 22 4.85 -8.49 -3.93
C VAL A 22 5.57 -7.23 -4.37
N LEU A 23 6.50 -6.78 -3.55
CA LEU A 23 7.31 -5.61 -3.85
C LEU A 23 8.77 -6.03 -3.78
N TYR A 24 9.50 -5.77 -4.85
CA TYR A 24 10.92 -6.14 -4.91
C TYR A 24 11.15 -7.62 -4.63
N GLY A 25 10.22 -8.47 -5.10
CA GLY A 25 10.35 -9.90 -4.94
C GLY A 25 9.99 -10.43 -3.56
N ILE A 26 9.51 -9.59 -2.68
CA ILE A 26 9.14 -9.97 -1.32
C ILE A 26 7.65 -9.81 -1.14
N HIS A 27 7.03 -10.78 -0.47
CA HIS A 27 5.60 -10.74 -0.21
C HIS A 27 5.34 -9.96 1.07
N TYR A 28 4.47 -8.97 0.99
CA TYR A 28 4.11 -8.14 2.14
C TYR A 28 2.61 -8.19 2.34
N HIS A 29 2.19 -8.18 3.58
CA HIS A 29 0.79 -7.98 3.90
C HIS A 29 0.52 -6.49 3.96
N TYR A 30 -0.66 -6.08 3.54
CA TYR A 30 -1.00 -4.68 3.60
C TYR A 30 -2.42 -4.51 4.09
N GLN A 31 -2.71 -3.30 4.55
CA GLN A 31 -4.01 -2.94 5.06
C GLN A 31 -4.35 -1.56 4.54
N LEU A 32 -5.58 -1.38 4.09
CA LEU A 32 -6.01 -0.10 3.58
C LEU A 32 -6.31 0.85 4.72
N LEU A 33 -5.76 2.05 4.63
CA LEU A 33 -6.04 3.12 5.57
C LEU A 33 -7.12 4.05 5.05
N ASP A 34 -7.37 4.02 3.74
CA ASP A 34 -8.42 4.79 3.09
C ASP A 34 -9.35 3.86 2.35
N ALA A 35 -10.52 4.35 2.01
CA ALA A 35 -11.42 3.60 1.16
C ALA A 35 -10.85 3.55 -0.25
N ALA A 36 -10.67 2.35 -0.76
CA ALA A 36 -10.15 2.12 -2.10
C ALA A 36 -10.72 0.82 -2.62
N THR A 37 -10.72 0.66 -3.92
CA THR A 37 -11.26 -0.52 -4.54
C THR A 37 -10.23 -1.13 -5.48
N THR A 38 -10.50 -2.34 -5.91
CA THR A 38 -9.65 -3.03 -6.86
C THR A 38 -9.45 -2.16 -8.10
N GLY A 39 -8.20 -2.04 -8.52
CA GLY A 39 -7.85 -1.22 -9.68
C GLY A 39 -7.36 0.15 -9.32
N ASP A 40 -7.55 0.59 -8.09
CA ASP A 40 -7.07 1.89 -7.66
C ASP A 40 -5.58 1.84 -7.38
N LEU A 41 -4.91 2.95 -7.64
CA LEU A 41 -3.50 3.09 -7.31
C LEU A 41 -3.38 3.50 -5.86
N VAL A 42 -2.56 2.79 -5.11
CA VAL A 42 -2.35 3.08 -3.70
C VAL A 42 -0.88 3.32 -3.45
N VAL A 43 -0.58 3.99 -2.35
CA VAL A 43 0.79 4.30 -1.96
C VAL A 43 1.02 3.80 -0.54
N VAL A 44 2.21 3.26 -0.32
CA VAL A 44 2.60 2.81 1.01
C VAL A 44 2.85 4.03 1.89
N ALA A 45 2.05 4.17 2.93
CA ALA A 45 2.14 5.29 3.84
C ALA A 45 2.91 4.95 5.11
N SER A 46 2.92 3.68 5.50
CA SER A 46 3.63 3.26 6.70
C SER A 46 4.07 1.82 6.56
N ALA A 47 5.05 1.44 7.35
CA ALA A 47 5.55 0.08 7.40
C ALA A 47 5.78 -0.29 8.84
N SER A 48 5.35 -1.49 9.22
CA SER A 48 5.49 -1.95 10.59
C SER A 48 5.62 -3.47 10.58
N ALA A 49 5.83 -4.02 11.76
CA ALA A 49 5.92 -5.46 11.90
C ALA A 49 4.62 -6.17 11.51
N LEU A 50 3.50 -5.45 11.54
CA LEU A 50 2.21 -6.01 11.19
C LEU A 50 1.94 -5.96 9.70
N GLY A 51 2.75 -5.23 8.95
CA GLY A 51 2.58 -5.09 7.52
C GLY A 51 2.61 -3.64 7.07
N LEU A 52 2.12 -3.41 5.88
CA LEU A 52 2.15 -2.08 5.27
C LEU A 52 0.80 -1.41 5.42
N GLY A 53 0.83 -0.11 5.70
CA GLY A 53 -0.38 0.69 5.65
C GLY A 53 -0.40 1.45 4.34
N VAL A 54 -1.47 1.33 3.58
CA VAL A 54 -1.54 1.96 2.27
C VAL A 54 -2.72 2.90 2.18
N ARG A 55 -2.56 3.94 1.38
CA ARG A 55 -3.57 4.96 1.15
C ARG A 55 -3.82 5.10 -0.32
N LEU A 56 -4.92 5.71 -0.65
CA LEU A 56 -5.29 5.96 -2.03
C LEU A 56 -4.36 7.03 -2.60
N ALA A 57 -3.56 6.64 -3.59
CA ALA A 57 -2.52 7.52 -4.11
C ALA A 57 -3.09 8.74 -4.84
N LYS A 58 -4.18 8.57 -5.56
CA LYS A 58 -4.65 9.68 -6.36
C LYS A 58 -5.18 10.83 -5.54
N ARG A 59 -5.40 10.64 -4.25
CA ARG A 59 -5.79 11.76 -3.42
C ARG A 59 -4.69 12.77 -3.26
N GLN A 60 -3.48 12.34 -3.45
CA GLN A 60 -2.35 13.22 -3.28
C GLN A 60 -2.11 14.08 -4.49
N LEU A 61 -2.81 13.82 -5.56
CA LEU A 61 -2.68 14.59 -6.78
C LEU A 61 -3.72 15.68 -6.87
N GLN A 62 -4.40 15.91 -5.82
CA GLN A 62 -5.47 16.88 -5.78
C GLN A 62 -4.91 18.28 -5.82
N TYR A 63 -5.46 19.12 -6.60
CA TYR A 63 -5.06 20.51 -6.65
C TYR A 63 -6.26 21.40 -6.53
#